data_bc0d142846801e659dbc27eac1341d6d
#
_entry.id   bc0d142846801e659dbc27eac1341d6d
#
_cell.length_a   1.000
_cell.length_b   1.000
_cell.length_c   1.000
_cell.angle_alpha   90.00
_cell.angle_beta   90.00
_cell.angle_gamma   90.00
#
_symmetry.space_group_name_H-M   'P 1'
#
loop_
_entity.id
_entity.type
_entity.pdbx_description
1 polymer ?
#
loop_
_entity_poly.entity_id
_entity_poly.type
_entity_poly.pdbx_seq_one_letter_code
_entity_poly.pdbx_strand_id
1 'polypeptide(L)'
;MAAISAFISLSLDGCYADANSDMSWAHSQDPEQAEFTSSNAKGGGRLIFGRVTYEMMKPFWTGPQAAQMMPDVAVGMNAMPKTVFSRSLTSSDWRNTRIATEDFVSELEAIRAGDLDASIHGSGSIVAQAATAGMLDELQVMLVPVTLGGGKRLFDGIPRAISWRREDVRQFSNGNVFVRYRPG
;
A
#
# COMPACT_ATOMS: atom_id res chain seq x y z
N MET A 1 -14.07 6.68 14.35
CA MET A 1 -13.09 5.60 14.18
C MET A 1 -12.56 5.67 12.77
N ALA A 2 -11.24 5.67 12.62
CA ALA A 2 -10.57 5.73 11.34
C ALA A 2 -10.70 4.41 10.55
N ALA A 3 -10.87 4.51 9.24
CA ALA A 3 -10.82 3.36 8.34
C ALA A 3 -9.37 3.01 7.99
N ILE A 4 -9.09 1.71 7.84
CA ILE A 4 -7.79 1.21 7.39
C ILE A 4 -7.98 0.55 6.02
N SER A 5 -7.38 1.15 5.00
CA SER A 5 -7.36 0.62 3.63
C SER A 5 -5.98 0.09 3.25
N ALA A 6 -5.90 -0.68 2.18
CA ALA A 6 -4.64 -1.03 1.54
C ALA A 6 -4.73 -0.88 0.03
N PHE A 7 -3.65 -0.41 -0.59
CA PHE A 7 -3.47 -0.41 -2.04
C PHE A 7 -2.27 -1.27 -2.41
N ILE A 8 -2.46 -2.20 -3.36
CA ILE A 8 -1.40 -3.09 -3.82
C ILE A 8 -1.57 -3.48 -5.29
N SER A 9 -0.46 -3.52 -6.03
CA SER A 9 -0.43 -4.08 -7.38
C SER A 9 -0.16 -5.57 -7.32
N LEU A 10 -0.90 -6.35 -8.11
CA LEU A 10 -0.75 -7.80 -8.21
C LEU A 10 -0.61 -8.23 -9.67
N SER A 11 0.27 -9.19 -9.91
CA SER A 11 0.33 -9.96 -11.14
C SER A 11 -0.87 -10.93 -11.24
N LEU A 12 -1.10 -11.52 -12.41
CA LEU A 12 -2.16 -12.52 -12.62
C LEU A 12 -2.01 -13.77 -11.75
N ASP A 13 -0.78 -14.11 -11.36
CA ASP A 13 -0.47 -15.22 -10.45
C ASP A 13 -0.39 -14.79 -8.97
N GLY A 14 -0.89 -13.58 -8.64
CA GLY A 14 -1.09 -13.09 -7.28
C GLY A 14 0.16 -12.60 -6.56
N CYS A 15 1.23 -12.34 -7.29
CA CYS A 15 2.47 -11.80 -6.72
C CYS A 15 2.42 -10.27 -6.63
N TYR A 16 2.94 -9.70 -5.54
CA TYR A 16 3.15 -8.26 -5.38
C TYR A 16 4.60 -7.83 -5.62
N ALA A 17 5.51 -8.77 -5.71
CA ALA A 17 6.90 -8.58 -6.11
C ALA A 17 7.41 -9.87 -6.77
N ASP A 18 8.36 -9.77 -7.67
CA ASP A 18 9.02 -10.93 -8.28
C ASP A 18 9.97 -11.65 -7.31
N ALA A 19 10.67 -12.66 -7.80
CA ALA A 19 11.64 -13.44 -7.01
C ALA A 19 12.82 -12.59 -6.50
N ASN A 20 13.15 -11.50 -7.19
CA ASN A 20 14.21 -10.55 -6.83
C ASN A 20 13.70 -9.41 -5.96
N SER A 21 12.41 -9.42 -5.59
CA SER A 21 11.72 -8.31 -4.89
C SER A 21 11.56 -7.06 -5.75
N ASP A 22 11.66 -7.17 -7.08
CA ASP A 22 11.40 -6.09 -8.01
C ASP A 22 9.89 -5.91 -8.24
N MET A 23 9.48 -4.66 -8.39
CA MET A 23 8.11 -4.24 -8.64
C MET A 23 7.99 -3.34 -9.88
N SER A 24 9.04 -3.23 -10.69
CA SER A 24 9.07 -2.37 -11.89
C SER A 24 8.00 -2.75 -12.91
N TRP A 25 7.61 -4.03 -12.96
CA TRP A 25 6.52 -4.53 -13.79
C TRP A 25 5.15 -3.91 -13.47
N ALA A 26 4.97 -3.37 -12.28
CA ALA A 26 3.74 -2.71 -11.85
C ALA A 26 3.69 -1.21 -12.20
N HIS A 27 4.80 -0.65 -12.68
CA HIS A 27 4.84 0.75 -13.10
C HIS A 27 4.11 0.92 -14.43
N SER A 28 3.25 1.91 -14.50
CA SER A 28 2.48 2.25 -15.70
C SER A 28 2.78 3.67 -16.14
N GLN A 29 2.85 3.87 -17.45
CA GLN A 29 2.92 5.19 -18.09
C GLN A 29 1.56 5.61 -18.67
N ASP A 30 0.49 4.85 -18.40
CA ASP A 30 -0.86 5.19 -18.82
C ASP A 30 -1.34 6.46 -18.12
N PRO A 31 -1.68 7.53 -18.86
CA PRO A 31 -2.05 8.82 -18.25
C PRO A 31 -3.32 8.75 -17.40
N GLU A 32 -4.30 7.96 -17.82
CA GLU A 32 -5.56 7.80 -17.10
C GLU A 32 -5.34 7.08 -15.75
N GLN A 33 -4.51 6.03 -15.76
CA GLN A 33 -4.13 5.34 -14.53
C GLN A 33 -3.29 6.25 -13.62
N ALA A 34 -2.38 7.05 -14.16
CA ALA A 34 -1.57 7.99 -13.40
C ALA A 34 -2.44 9.06 -12.72
N GLU A 35 -3.42 9.62 -13.43
CA GLU A 35 -4.39 10.57 -12.88
C GLU A 35 -5.23 9.94 -11.76
N PHE A 36 -5.75 8.73 -11.98
CA PHE A 36 -6.51 7.98 -10.99
C PHE A 36 -5.69 7.71 -9.72
N THR A 37 -4.46 7.22 -9.87
CA THR A 37 -3.57 6.92 -8.74
C THR A 37 -3.18 8.19 -7.98
N SER A 38 -2.88 9.28 -8.71
CA SER A 38 -2.55 10.57 -8.11
C SER A 38 -3.72 11.18 -7.35
N SER A 39 -4.94 11.06 -7.87
CA SER A 39 -6.13 11.58 -7.17
C SER A 39 -6.39 10.83 -5.85
N ASN A 40 -6.20 9.53 -5.84
CA ASN A 40 -6.28 8.72 -4.62
C ASN A 40 -5.17 9.06 -3.60
N ALA A 41 -3.96 9.36 -4.06
CA ALA A 41 -2.84 9.74 -3.20
C ALA A 41 -2.98 11.14 -2.57
N LYS A 42 -3.81 12.03 -3.14
CA LYS A 42 -4.08 13.37 -2.60
C LYS A 42 -5.03 13.37 -1.40
N GLY A 43 -5.65 12.25 -1.08
CA GLY A 43 -6.78 12.15 -0.14
C GLY A 43 -6.49 12.50 1.32
N GLY A 44 -5.25 12.69 1.70
CA GLY A 44 -4.87 12.88 3.11
C GLY A 44 -5.01 11.57 3.89
N GLY A 45 -4.61 11.58 5.16
CA GLY A 45 -4.66 10.38 5.99
C GLY A 45 -3.28 10.01 6.53
N ARG A 46 -3.20 8.84 7.15
CA ARG A 46 -1.95 8.23 7.64
C ARG A 46 -1.43 7.21 6.64
N LEU A 47 -0.14 7.20 6.39
CA LEU A 47 0.51 6.16 5.60
C LEU A 47 1.06 5.07 6.53
N ILE A 48 0.86 3.81 6.15
CA ILE A 48 1.40 2.65 6.86
C ILE A 48 2.33 1.89 5.94
N PHE A 49 3.52 1.58 6.42
CA PHE A 49 4.55 0.88 5.68
C PHE A 49 5.16 -0.27 6.48
N GLY A 50 5.52 -1.35 5.80
CA GLY A 50 6.59 -2.22 6.23
C GLY A 50 7.95 -1.61 5.89
N ARG A 51 9.00 -2.00 6.62
CA ARG A 51 10.35 -1.44 6.48
C ARG A 51 10.84 -1.39 5.03
N VAL A 52 10.76 -2.49 4.29
CA VAL A 52 11.31 -2.57 2.93
C VAL A 52 10.64 -1.56 1.99
N THR A 53 9.31 -1.47 2.03
CA THR A 53 8.57 -0.50 1.22
C THR A 53 8.87 0.93 1.65
N TYR A 54 9.00 1.17 2.94
CA TYR A 54 9.39 2.47 3.47
C TYR A 54 10.77 2.92 2.94
N GLU A 55 11.78 2.04 3.05
CA GLU A 55 13.14 2.32 2.59
C GLU A 55 13.23 2.52 1.07
N MET A 56 12.39 1.84 0.31
CA MET A 56 12.27 2.02 -1.14
C MET A 56 11.61 3.35 -1.52
N MET A 57 10.52 3.72 -0.83
CA MET A 57 9.72 4.91 -1.16
C MET A 57 10.35 6.22 -0.69
N LYS A 58 11.02 6.22 0.45
CA LYS A 58 11.59 7.41 1.06
C LYS A 58 12.52 8.18 0.11
N PRO A 59 13.54 7.58 -0.53
CA PRO A 59 14.46 8.32 -1.41
C PRO A 59 13.74 9.00 -2.58
N PHE A 60 12.72 8.36 -3.14
CA PHE A 60 11.94 8.93 -4.22
C PHE A 60 11.13 10.15 -3.75
N TRP A 61 10.32 9.99 -2.69
CA TRP A 61 9.40 11.05 -2.24
C TRP A 61 10.10 12.23 -1.56
N THR A 62 11.28 12.02 -0.96
CA THR A 62 12.09 13.12 -0.39
C THR A 62 13.06 13.73 -1.40
N GLY A 63 13.21 13.09 -2.56
CA GLY A 63 14.14 13.52 -3.61
C GLY A 63 13.55 14.54 -4.58
N PRO A 64 14.41 15.18 -5.40
CA PRO A 64 13.98 16.18 -6.37
C PRO A 64 13.12 15.61 -7.50
N GLN A 65 13.25 14.32 -7.80
CA GLN A 65 12.52 13.66 -8.88
C GLN A 65 11.01 13.66 -8.63
N ALA A 66 10.56 13.31 -7.43
CA ALA A 66 9.14 13.34 -7.09
C ALA A 66 8.58 14.77 -7.11
N ALA A 67 9.36 15.74 -6.64
CA ALA A 67 8.98 17.15 -6.66
C ALA A 67 8.83 17.72 -8.08
N GLN A 68 9.59 17.19 -9.05
CA GLN A 68 9.50 17.60 -10.45
C GLN A 68 8.37 16.89 -11.20
N MET A 69 8.21 15.57 -10.98
CA MET A 69 7.25 14.75 -11.73
C MET A 69 5.83 14.85 -11.17
N MET A 70 5.69 14.93 -9.84
CA MET A 70 4.39 14.88 -9.13
C MET A 70 4.40 15.82 -7.90
N PRO A 71 4.53 17.14 -8.09
CA PRO A 71 4.76 18.08 -6.99
C PRO A 71 3.68 18.03 -5.91
N ASP A 72 2.40 18.00 -6.27
CA ASP A 72 1.30 17.97 -5.32
C ASP A 72 1.28 16.66 -4.50
N VAL A 73 1.55 15.53 -5.17
CA VAL A 73 1.63 14.23 -4.49
C VAL A 73 2.82 14.18 -3.56
N ALA A 74 3.98 14.68 -3.99
CA ALA A 74 5.19 14.74 -3.17
C ALA A 74 4.97 15.59 -1.90
N VAL A 75 4.30 16.73 -2.02
CA VAL A 75 3.90 17.56 -0.87
C VAL A 75 3.04 16.76 0.10
N GLY A 76 2.00 16.08 -0.40
CA GLY A 76 1.11 15.24 0.40
C GLY A 76 1.85 14.10 1.11
N MET A 77 2.64 13.31 0.36
CA MET A 77 3.42 12.19 0.88
C MET A 77 4.39 12.62 1.99
N ASN A 78 5.00 13.79 1.86
CA ASN A 78 5.90 14.31 2.89
C ASN A 78 5.14 14.89 4.10
N ALA A 79 3.95 15.46 3.91
CA ALA A 79 3.15 16.07 4.98
C ALA A 79 2.40 15.03 5.84
N MET A 80 1.88 13.96 5.23
CA MET A 80 1.08 12.93 5.93
C MET A 80 1.87 12.27 7.06
N PRO A 81 1.25 11.98 8.22
CA PRO A 81 1.84 11.15 9.25
C PRO A 81 2.07 9.73 8.75
N LYS A 82 3.18 9.12 9.16
CA LYS A 82 3.59 7.78 8.74
C LYS A 82 3.81 6.87 9.93
N THR A 83 3.39 5.62 9.82
CA THR A 83 3.72 4.55 10.76
C THR A 83 4.47 3.45 10.01
N VAL A 84 5.64 3.07 10.53
CA VAL A 84 6.49 2.04 9.92
C VAL A 84 6.61 0.85 10.86
N PHE A 85 6.21 -0.31 10.37
CA PHE A 85 6.42 -1.57 11.06
C PHE A 85 7.80 -2.14 10.72
N SER A 86 8.68 -2.18 11.72
CA SER A 86 10.05 -2.67 11.59
C SER A 86 10.56 -3.25 12.89
N ARG A 87 11.35 -4.33 12.77
CA ARG A 87 12.10 -4.92 13.89
C ARG A 87 13.54 -4.43 14.00
N SER A 88 14.02 -3.70 13.00
CA SER A 88 15.42 -3.26 12.90
C SER A 88 15.59 -1.75 12.78
N LEU A 89 14.59 -1.04 12.27
CA LEU A 89 14.61 0.41 12.15
C LEU A 89 14.20 1.02 13.48
N THR A 90 15.05 1.88 14.05
CA THR A 90 14.81 2.52 15.35
C THR A 90 14.45 4.00 15.24
N SER A 91 14.78 4.62 14.10
CA SER A 91 14.50 6.04 13.85
C SER A 91 14.31 6.31 12.36
N SER A 92 13.78 7.46 12.04
CA SER A 92 13.59 7.93 10.67
C SER A 92 13.82 9.43 10.58
N ASP A 93 14.43 9.86 9.49
CA ASP A 93 14.60 11.25 9.07
C ASP A 93 13.53 11.69 8.03
N TRP A 94 12.66 10.79 7.57
CA TRP A 94 11.51 11.19 6.77
C TRP A 94 10.46 11.83 7.70
N ARG A 95 10.15 13.08 7.43
CA ARG A 95 9.23 13.92 8.23
C ARG A 95 7.95 13.18 8.61
N ASN A 96 7.47 13.41 9.84
CA ASN A 96 6.21 12.87 10.36
C ASN A 96 6.15 11.33 10.37
N THR A 97 7.31 10.67 10.55
CA THR A 97 7.40 9.21 10.61
C THR A 97 7.59 8.74 12.04
N ARG A 98 6.76 7.78 12.46
CA ARG A 98 6.89 7.03 13.70
C ARG A 98 7.19 5.56 13.38
N ILE A 99 8.13 4.99 14.09
CA ILE A 99 8.35 3.55 14.07
C ILE A 99 7.39 2.92 15.09
N ALA A 100 6.67 1.87 14.70
CA ALA A 100 5.77 1.13 15.56
C ALA A 100 6.56 0.45 16.70
N THR A 101 6.08 0.56 17.94
CA THR A 101 6.73 0.01 19.13
C THR A 101 5.93 -1.10 19.77
N GLU A 102 4.63 -1.13 19.54
CA GLU A 102 3.72 -2.16 20.04
C GLU A 102 3.61 -3.32 19.04
N ASP A 103 2.90 -4.37 19.42
CA ASP A 103 2.59 -5.45 18.50
C ASP A 103 1.68 -4.95 17.35
N PHE A 104 1.67 -5.70 16.27
CA PHE A 104 1.05 -5.29 15.01
C PHE A 104 -0.45 -4.94 15.15
N VAL A 105 -1.21 -5.75 15.90
CA VAL A 105 -2.65 -5.57 16.06
C VAL A 105 -2.94 -4.37 16.94
N SER A 106 -2.25 -4.25 18.08
CA SER A 106 -2.39 -3.12 19.00
C SER A 106 -2.08 -1.78 18.33
N GLU A 107 -1.07 -1.74 17.46
CA GLU A 107 -0.77 -0.52 16.67
C GLU A 107 -1.90 -0.17 15.69
N LEU A 108 -2.50 -1.17 15.02
CA LEU A 108 -3.62 -0.92 14.11
C LEU A 108 -4.88 -0.52 14.88
N GLU A 109 -5.15 -1.11 16.06
CA GLU A 109 -6.24 -0.71 16.94
C GLU A 109 -6.10 0.75 17.41
N ALA A 110 -4.90 1.15 17.79
CA ALA A 110 -4.63 2.54 18.17
C ALA A 110 -4.83 3.52 17.00
N ILE A 111 -4.43 3.12 15.77
CA ILE A 111 -4.71 3.91 14.56
C ILE A 111 -6.22 4.00 14.30
N ARG A 112 -6.94 2.88 14.41
CA ARG A 112 -8.41 2.82 14.21
C ARG A 112 -9.18 3.62 15.25
N ALA A 113 -8.69 3.70 16.47
CA ALA A 113 -9.29 4.53 17.54
C ALA A 113 -9.15 6.04 17.29
N GLY A 114 -8.26 6.46 16.41
CA GLY A 114 -8.10 7.86 16.02
C GLY A 114 -9.15 8.36 15.02
N ASP A 115 -8.95 9.59 14.55
CA ASP A 115 -9.87 10.28 13.64
C ASP A 115 -9.33 10.38 12.20
N LEU A 116 -8.10 9.89 11.96
CA LEU A 116 -7.43 10.00 10.68
C LEU A 116 -7.34 8.65 10.00
N ASP A 117 -8.05 8.50 8.89
CA ASP A 117 -8.00 7.28 8.06
C ASP A 117 -6.57 6.90 7.69
N ALA A 118 -6.32 5.63 7.50
CA ALA A 118 -4.99 5.11 7.21
C ALA A 118 -4.99 4.25 5.94
N SER A 119 -3.87 4.31 5.22
CA SER A 119 -3.65 3.49 4.03
C SER A 119 -2.33 2.73 4.12
N ILE A 120 -2.39 1.41 3.95
CA ILE A 120 -1.23 0.53 3.88
C ILE A 120 -0.71 0.53 2.44
N HIS A 121 0.49 1.06 2.24
CA HIS A 121 1.16 1.12 0.94
C HIS A 121 2.14 -0.05 0.69
N GLY A 122 2.09 -1.05 1.52
CA GLY A 122 2.96 -2.25 1.47
C GLY A 122 3.87 -2.35 2.70
N SER A 123 4.64 -3.40 2.86
CA SER A 123 4.71 -4.54 1.93
C SER A 123 3.43 -5.39 1.91
N GLY A 124 3.33 -6.30 0.94
CA GLY A 124 2.20 -7.24 0.90
C GLY A 124 2.07 -8.06 2.18
N SER A 125 3.16 -8.32 2.90
CA SER A 125 3.11 -9.02 4.19
C SER A 125 2.36 -8.22 5.28
N ILE A 126 2.45 -6.90 5.27
CA ILE A 126 1.68 -6.03 6.18
C ILE A 126 0.19 -6.05 5.80
N VAL A 127 -0.11 -6.00 4.50
CA VAL A 127 -1.49 -6.11 3.99
C VAL A 127 -2.11 -7.45 4.39
N ALA A 128 -1.40 -8.57 4.17
CA ALA A 128 -1.88 -9.91 4.52
C ALA A 128 -2.10 -10.07 6.03
N GLN A 129 -1.21 -9.54 6.86
CA GLN A 129 -1.38 -9.54 8.32
C GLN A 129 -2.61 -8.72 8.75
N ALA A 130 -2.80 -7.53 8.22
CA ALA A 130 -3.96 -6.69 8.51
C ALA A 130 -5.27 -7.37 8.10
N ALA A 131 -5.32 -7.97 6.91
CA ALA A 131 -6.47 -8.72 6.43
C ALA A 131 -6.77 -9.94 7.31
N THR A 132 -5.74 -10.71 7.70
CA THR A 132 -5.88 -11.89 8.56
C THR A 132 -6.38 -11.53 9.95
N ALA A 133 -5.95 -10.40 10.49
CA ALA A 133 -6.38 -9.88 11.79
C ALA A 133 -7.79 -9.23 11.74
N GLY A 134 -8.43 -9.11 10.56
CA GLY A 134 -9.72 -8.42 10.42
C GLY A 134 -9.61 -6.89 10.61
N MET A 135 -8.41 -6.36 10.42
CA MET A 135 -8.12 -4.93 10.61
C MET A 135 -8.12 -4.13 9.31
N LEU A 136 -8.50 -4.75 8.19
CA LEU A 136 -8.57 -4.10 6.89
C LEU A 136 -10.04 -3.86 6.51
N ASP A 137 -10.42 -2.60 6.35
CA ASP A 137 -11.79 -2.20 5.97
C ASP A 137 -11.97 -2.15 4.46
N GLU A 138 -10.88 -1.95 3.71
CA GLU A 138 -10.89 -1.88 2.27
C GLU A 138 -9.58 -2.38 1.67
N LEU A 139 -9.67 -3.24 0.65
CA LEU A 139 -8.55 -3.70 -0.14
C LEU A 139 -8.69 -3.22 -1.58
N GLN A 140 -7.76 -2.39 -2.01
CA GLN A 140 -7.65 -1.88 -3.37
C GLN A 140 -6.54 -2.63 -4.09
N VAL A 141 -6.88 -3.28 -5.18
CA VAL A 141 -5.96 -4.09 -5.98
C VAL A 141 -5.86 -3.52 -7.38
N MET A 142 -4.65 -3.25 -7.85
CA MET A 142 -4.35 -3.04 -9.25
C MET A 142 -3.86 -4.35 -9.85
N LEU A 143 -4.71 -5.03 -10.62
CA LEU A 143 -4.32 -6.22 -11.37
C LEU A 143 -3.58 -5.80 -12.63
N VAL A 144 -2.35 -6.25 -12.76
CA VAL A 144 -1.51 -6.00 -13.92
C VAL A 144 -1.48 -7.28 -14.79
N PRO A 145 -1.69 -7.20 -16.11
CA PRO A 145 -1.79 -8.35 -16.99
C PRO A 145 -0.43 -8.98 -17.29
N VAL A 146 0.27 -9.39 -16.25
CA VAL A 146 1.58 -10.07 -16.29
C VAL A 146 1.57 -11.29 -15.38
N THR A 147 2.26 -12.34 -15.77
CA THR A 147 2.53 -13.52 -14.96
C THR A 147 4.03 -13.56 -14.65
N LEU A 148 4.40 -13.63 -13.39
CA LEU A 148 5.80 -13.58 -12.95
C LEU A 148 6.42 -14.99 -12.84
N GLY A 149 5.58 -16.02 -12.70
CA GLY A 149 6.03 -17.41 -12.56
C GLY A 149 6.65 -17.76 -11.21
N GLY A 150 6.85 -16.76 -10.35
CA GLY A 150 7.40 -16.88 -9.01
C GLY A 150 7.56 -15.52 -8.37
N GLY A 151 7.72 -15.49 -7.04
CA GLY A 151 7.82 -14.23 -6.30
C GLY A 151 7.05 -14.25 -4.98
N LYS A 152 6.75 -13.07 -4.46
CA LYS A 152 6.05 -12.88 -3.19
C LYS A 152 4.55 -12.72 -3.43
N ARG A 153 3.79 -13.74 -3.08
CA ARG A 153 2.32 -13.74 -3.19
C ARG A 153 1.67 -13.05 -2.00
N LEU A 154 0.58 -12.32 -2.25
CA LEU A 154 -0.07 -11.50 -1.24
C LEU A 154 -0.62 -12.31 -0.06
N PHE A 155 -1.31 -13.41 -0.35
CA PHE A 155 -2.01 -14.21 0.66
C PHE A 155 -1.38 -15.60 0.86
N ASP A 156 -0.08 -15.74 0.53
CA ASP A 156 0.60 -16.99 0.77
C ASP A 156 0.74 -17.28 2.27
N GLY A 157 0.35 -18.49 2.70
CA GLY A 157 0.47 -18.94 4.08
C GLY A 157 -0.55 -18.32 5.06
N ILE A 158 -1.62 -17.67 4.60
CA ILE A 158 -2.69 -17.23 5.53
C ILE A 158 -3.39 -18.44 6.16
N PRO A 159 -3.80 -18.36 7.45
CA PRO A 159 -4.29 -19.53 8.20
C PRO A 159 -5.72 -19.93 7.83
N ARG A 160 -6.48 -19.06 7.15
CA ARG A 160 -7.88 -19.29 6.78
C ARG A 160 -8.28 -18.48 5.57
N ALA A 161 -9.33 -18.93 4.87
CA ALA A 161 -9.95 -18.13 3.79
C ALA A 161 -10.56 -16.83 4.34
N ILE A 162 -10.45 -15.77 3.57
CA ILE A 162 -11.06 -14.46 3.84
C ILE A 162 -11.99 -14.16 2.67
N SER A 163 -13.27 -13.92 2.97
CA SER A 163 -14.25 -13.53 1.95
C SER A 163 -14.18 -12.04 1.69
N TRP A 164 -14.29 -11.68 0.42
CA TRP A 164 -14.30 -10.30 -0.03
C TRP A 164 -15.51 -10.02 -0.91
N ARG A 165 -16.15 -8.88 -0.73
CA ARG A 165 -17.20 -8.37 -1.60
C ARG A 165 -16.62 -7.26 -2.48
N ARG A 166 -16.79 -7.39 -3.80
CA ARG A 166 -16.40 -6.34 -4.75
C ARG A 166 -17.34 -5.13 -4.61
N GLU A 167 -16.75 -3.95 -4.43
CA GLU A 167 -17.47 -2.67 -4.38
C GLU A 167 -17.36 -1.90 -5.69
N ASP A 168 -16.17 -1.94 -6.33
CA ASP A 168 -15.91 -1.14 -7.52
C ASP A 168 -14.91 -1.83 -8.45
N VAL A 169 -14.95 -1.49 -9.74
CA VAL A 169 -13.99 -1.95 -10.74
C VAL A 169 -13.78 -0.87 -11.80
N ARG A 170 -12.53 -0.65 -12.18
CA ARG A 170 -12.16 0.24 -13.28
C ARG A 170 -11.13 -0.44 -14.18
N GLN A 171 -11.33 -0.35 -15.47
CA GLN A 171 -10.42 -0.86 -16.49
C GLN A 171 -9.63 0.31 -17.08
N PHE A 172 -8.36 0.07 -17.41
CA PHE A 172 -7.49 1.04 -18.08
C PHE A 172 -7.07 0.55 -19.45
N SER A 173 -6.71 1.48 -20.32
CA SER A 173 -6.36 1.20 -21.73
C SER A 173 -5.10 0.32 -21.87
N ASN A 174 -4.22 0.32 -20.87
CA ASN A 174 -3.03 -0.53 -20.80
C ASN A 174 -3.32 -1.98 -20.39
N GLY A 175 -4.60 -2.34 -20.17
CA GLY A 175 -5.02 -3.67 -19.72
C GLY A 175 -5.02 -3.87 -18.21
N ASN A 176 -4.56 -2.91 -17.41
CA ASN A 176 -4.67 -2.96 -15.97
C ASN A 176 -6.12 -2.86 -15.51
N VAL A 177 -6.45 -3.53 -14.40
CA VAL A 177 -7.78 -3.49 -13.80
C VAL A 177 -7.66 -3.13 -12.32
N PHE A 178 -8.23 -2.01 -11.93
CA PHE A 178 -8.40 -1.66 -10.53
C PHE A 178 -9.66 -2.33 -9.98
N VAL A 179 -9.54 -2.94 -8.81
CA VAL A 179 -10.69 -3.52 -8.10
C VAL A 179 -10.63 -3.10 -6.63
N ARG A 180 -11.77 -2.68 -6.12
CA ARG A 180 -11.95 -2.34 -4.71
C ARG A 180 -12.84 -3.38 -4.04
N TYR A 181 -12.35 -3.89 -2.92
CA TYR A 181 -13.02 -4.90 -2.12
C TYR A 181 -13.22 -4.43 -0.68
N ARG A 182 -14.28 -4.93 -0.04
CA ARG A 182 -14.49 -4.88 1.40
C ARG A 182 -14.66 -6.29 1.96
N PRO A 183 -14.41 -6.49 3.26
CA PRO A 183 -14.73 -7.76 3.91
C PRO A 183 -16.18 -8.19 3.62
N GLY A 184 -16.36 -9.50 3.28
CA GLY A 184 -17.64 -10.12 2.97
C GLY A 184 -18.40 -10.57 4.20
#